data_11b567a7ef065a757e5e86987fac5289
#
_entry.id   11b567a7ef065a757e5e86987fac5289
#
_cell.length_a   1.000
_cell.length_b   1.000
_cell.length_c   1.000
_cell.angle_alpha   90.00
_cell.angle_beta   90.00
_cell.angle_gamma   90.00
#
_symmetry.space_group_name_H-M   'P 1'
#
loop_
_entity.id
_entity.type
_entity.pdbx_description
1 polymer ?
#
loop_
_entity_poly.entity_id
_entity_poly.type
_entity_poly.pdbx_seq_one_letter_code
_entity_poly.pdbx_strand_id
1 'polypeptide(L)'
;MLTSSIFSPSDCTAQALAEFEKLVIEGGAVDPQGLTQRIRNASCLLFLRASDGRLVGVGALKHPGPGYRKRVFADARATIASDEYCVELGWVVVAKSHQGLRLWTRIVGELIAFAKNENVFATTRADKRAMRFASDHGFEVNGKPYPSGRGYDLVLYLRNAARFPDAK
;
A
#
# COMPACT_ATOMS: atom_id res chain seq x y z
N MET A 1 -24.01 1.59 -1.45
CA MET A 1 -23.02 2.48 -2.12
C MET A 1 -21.73 2.48 -1.31
N LEU A 2 -20.55 2.53 -1.95
CA LEU A 2 -19.27 2.62 -1.26
C LEU A 2 -18.65 3.99 -1.51
N THR A 3 -18.23 4.66 -0.45
CA THR A 3 -17.57 5.98 -0.52
C THR A 3 -16.11 5.85 -0.10
N SER A 4 -15.20 6.42 -0.88
CA SER A 4 -13.79 6.51 -0.52
C SER A 4 -13.43 7.96 -0.16
N SER A 5 -12.46 8.09 0.74
CA SER A 5 -11.90 9.37 1.14
C SER A 5 -10.41 9.20 1.43
N ILE A 6 -9.61 10.18 1.03
CA ILE A 6 -8.17 10.20 1.28
C ILE A 6 -7.87 11.41 2.16
N PHE A 7 -7.16 11.18 3.26
CA PHE A 7 -6.80 12.20 4.23
C PHE A 7 -5.31 12.14 4.58
N SER A 8 -4.73 13.27 4.94
CA SER A 8 -3.52 13.29 5.74
C SER A 8 -3.80 12.69 7.12
N PRO A 9 -2.87 11.94 7.73
CA PRO A 9 -3.06 11.43 9.09
C PRO A 9 -3.36 12.52 10.12
N SER A 10 -2.83 13.74 9.94
CA SER A 10 -3.09 14.89 10.81
C SER A 10 -4.54 15.38 10.76
N ASP A 11 -5.26 15.11 9.68
CA ASP A 11 -6.65 15.52 9.49
C ASP A 11 -7.64 14.44 9.96
N CYS A 12 -7.12 13.28 10.37
CA CYS A 12 -7.93 12.17 10.86
C CYS A 12 -8.24 12.33 12.35
N THR A 13 -9.46 11.94 12.75
CA THR A 13 -9.80 11.78 14.17
C THR A 13 -9.04 10.59 14.78
N ALA A 14 -8.85 10.60 16.09
CA ALA A 14 -8.24 9.46 16.79
C ALA A 14 -9.03 8.15 16.56
N GLN A 15 -10.35 8.23 16.48
CA GLN A 15 -11.21 7.09 16.17
C GLN A 15 -10.95 6.56 14.75
N ALA A 16 -10.87 7.43 13.76
CA ALA A 16 -10.59 7.00 12.37
C ALA A 16 -9.22 6.31 12.25
N LEU A 17 -8.19 6.85 12.92
CA LEU A 17 -6.87 6.22 12.97
C LEU A 17 -6.90 4.84 13.62
N ALA A 18 -7.66 4.67 14.72
CA ALA A 18 -7.82 3.39 15.40
C ALA A 18 -8.58 2.37 14.54
N GLU A 19 -9.62 2.78 13.82
CA GLU A 19 -10.34 1.93 12.87
C GLU A 19 -9.43 1.48 11.72
N PHE A 20 -8.62 2.39 11.19
CA PHE A 20 -7.64 2.09 10.15
C PHE A 20 -6.63 1.04 10.64
N GLU A 21 -6.01 1.28 11.80
CA GLU A 21 -5.02 0.38 12.41
C GLU A 21 -5.60 -1.01 12.65
N LYS A 22 -6.81 -1.08 13.20
CA LYS A 22 -7.51 -2.35 13.44
C LYS A 22 -7.66 -3.17 12.15
N LEU A 23 -8.13 -2.56 11.07
CA LEU A 23 -8.32 -3.25 9.79
C LEU A 23 -6.98 -3.68 9.17
N VAL A 24 -5.92 -2.87 9.31
CA VAL A 24 -4.57 -3.24 8.88
C VAL A 24 -4.06 -4.47 9.63
N ILE A 25 -4.25 -4.53 10.95
CA ILE A 25 -3.88 -5.69 11.78
C ILE A 25 -4.68 -6.94 11.35
N GLU A 26 -5.98 -6.81 11.12
CA GLU A 26 -6.83 -7.90 10.65
C GLU A 26 -6.38 -8.46 9.29
N GLY A 27 -5.73 -7.65 8.46
CA GLY A 27 -5.11 -8.06 7.20
C GLY A 27 -3.96 -9.05 7.36
N GLY A 28 -3.34 -9.13 8.54
CA GLY A 28 -2.38 -10.15 8.96
C GLY A 28 -0.99 -10.07 8.31
N ALA A 29 -0.70 -9.03 7.53
CA ALA A 29 0.58 -8.89 6.81
C ALA A 29 1.51 -7.81 7.40
N VAL A 30 1.19 -7.28 8.56
CA VAL A 30 1.94 -6.19 9.19
C VAL A 30 2.40 -6.56 10.60
N ASP A 31 3.55 -6.00 11.02
CA ASP A 31 3.97 -6.04 12.40
C ASP A 31 3.21 -4.98 13.21
N PRO A 32 2.46 -5.36 14.26
CA PRO A 32 1.73 -4.40 15.09
C PRO A 32 2.66 -3.46 15.86
N GLN A 33 3.89 -3.88 16.14
CA GLN A 33 4.83 -3.06 16.91
C GLN A 33 5.14 -1.75 16.18
N GLY A 34 4.86 -0.62 16.82
CA GLY A 34 5.06 0.72 16.27
C GLY A 34 4.13 1.08 15.10
N LEU A 35 3.09 0.29 14.82
CA LEU A 35 2.19 0.54 13.69
C LEU A 35 1.46 1.87 13.82
N THR A 36 0.97 2.22 15.02
CA THR A 36 0.31 3.51 15.28
C THR A 36 1.16 4.70 14.83
N GLN A 37 2.45 4.69 15.18
CA GLN A 37 3.36 5.78 14.80
C GLN A 37 3.63 5.79 13.29
N ARG A 38 3.77 4.60 12.67
CA ARG A 38 3.95 4.50 11.21
C ARG A 38 2.73 5.01 10.45
N ILE A 39 1.50 4.74 10.95
CA ILE A 39 0.26 5.26 10.36
C ILE A 39 0.24 6.79 10.44
N ARG A 40 0.60 7.37 11.59
CA ARG A 40 0.67 8.83 11.78
C ARG A 40 1.71 9.51 10.88
N ASN A 41 2.75 8.78 10.49
CA ASN A 41 3.83 9.27 9.62
C ASN A 41 3.58 8.97 8.12
N ALA A 42 2.45 8.38 7.75
CA ALA A 42 2.12 8.15 6.35
C ALA A 42 1.84 9.48 5.63
N SER A 43 2.02 9.51 4.30
CA SER A 43 1.67 10.68 3.49
C SER A 43 0.17 10.87 3.40
N CYS A 44 -0.55 9.79 3.16
CA CYS A 44 -2.01 9.79 3.17
C CYS A 44 -2.57 8.41 3.52
N LEU A 45 -3.80 8.42 4.00
CA LEU A 45 -4.59 7.25 4.34
C LEU A 45 -5.88 7.26 3.53
N LEU A 46 -6.19 6.15 2.88
CA LEU A 46 -7.46 5.94 2.19
C LEU A 46 -8.40 5.13 3.07
N PHE A 47 -9.62 5.60 3.20
CA PHE A 47 -10.74 4.95 3.89
C PHE A 47 -11.83 4.63 2.89
N LEU A 48 -12.21 3.37 2.73
CA LEU A 48 -13.35 2.94 1.95
C LEU A 48 -14.46 2.51 2.90
N ARG A 49 -15.59 3.22 2.87
CA ARG A 49 -16.73 2.98 3.77
C ARG A 49 -17.97 2.53 3.01
N ALA A 50 -18.73 1.65 3.64
CA ALA A 50 -20.07 1.27 3.19
C ALA A 50 -21.09 2.37 3.53
N SER A 51 -22.29 2.27 2.96
CA SER A 51 -23.38 3.25 3.17
C SER A 51 -23.84 3.38 4.62
N ASP A 52 -23.60 2.37 5.44
CA ASP A 52 -23.86 2.38 6.88
C ASP A 52 -22.70 2.94 7.73
N GLY A 53 -21.68 3.51 7.08
CA GLY A 53 -20.52 4.12 7.72
C GLY A 53 -19.41 3.13 8.09
N ARG A 54 -19.60 1.81 8.00
CA ARG A 54 -18.59 0.83 8.35
C ARG A 54 -17.38 0.93 7.43
N LEU A 55 -16.18 0.86 8.02
CA LEU A 55 -14.93 0.78 7.28
C LEU A 55 -14.78 -0.62 6.67
N VAL A 56 -14.67 -0.69 5.34
CA VAL A 56 -14.61 -1.96 4.59
C VAL A 56 -13.31 -2.13 3.79
N GLY A 57 -12.52 -1.08 3.69
CA GLY A 57 -11.23 -1.13 3.05
C GLY A 57 -10.34 0.04 3.45
N VAL A 58 -9.04 -0.19 3.43
CA VAL A 58 -8.01 0.81 3.71
C VAL A 58 -6.83 0.65 2.78
N GLY A 59 -6.02 1.69 2.69
CA GLY A 59 -4.73 1.69 2.03
C GLY A 59 -3.97 2.96 2.34
N ALA A 60 -2.67 3.00 2.07
CA ALA A 60 -1.86 4.17 2.35
C ALA A 60 -0.74 4.38 1.34
N LEU A 61 -0.32 5.63 1.20
CA LEU A 61 0.99 6.01 0.69
C LEU A 61 1.87 6.41 1.86
N LYS A 62 3.08 5.86 1.90
CA LYS A 62 4.05 6.05 2.98
C LYS A 62 5.34 6.63 2.44
N HIS A 63 6.09 7.35 3.29
CA HIS A 63 7.46 7.76 3.03
C HIS A 63 8.41 7.05 3.99
N PRO A 64 8.76 5.79 3.73
CA PRO A 64 9.66 5.06 4.61
C PRO A 64 11.08 5.64 4.55
N GLY A 65 11.79 5.53 5.68
CA GLY A 65 13.16 6.01 5.78
C GLY A 65 14.11 5.37 4.77
N PRO A 66 15.20 6.06 4.38
CA PRO A 66 16.13 5.57 3.36
C PRO A 66 16.78 4.23 3.72
N GLY A 67 17.04 3.98 4.99
CA GLY A 67 17.60 2.69 5.43
C GLY A 67 16.67 1.51 5.17
N TYR A 68 15.38 1.68 5.40
CA TYR A 68 14.36 0.67 5.08
C TYR A 68 14.30 0.41 3.56
N ARG A 69 14.23 1.48 2.76
CA ARG A 69 14.18 1.36 1.30
C ARG A 69 15.41 0.63 0.74
N LYS A 70 16.61 1.04 1.17
CA LYS A 70 17.88 0.40 0.76
C LYS A 70 17.88 -1.09 1.08
N ARG A 71 17.42 -1.47 2.28
CA ARG A 71 17.32 -2.89 2.66
C ARG A 71 16.35 -3.65 1.77
N VAL A 72 15.14 -3.16 1.56
CA VAL A 72 14.12 -3.82 0.71
C VAL A 72 14.63 -4.03 -0.72
N PHE A 73 15.25 -3.02 -1.31
CA PHE A 73 15.78 -3.08 -2.67
C PHE A 73 16.99 -4.03 -2.77
N ALA A 74 17.87 -4.04 -1.75
CA ALA A 74 18.99 -4.96 -1.69
C ALA A 74 18.53 -6.42 -1.52
N ASP A 75 17.59 -6.69 -0.61
CA ASP A 75 17.04 -8.02 -0.36
C ASP A 75 16.36 -8.58 -1.63
N ALA A 76 15.64 -7.74 -2.34
CA ALA A 76 15.01 -8.08 -3.63
C ALA A 76 16.04 -8.20 -4.77
N ARG A 77 17.29 -7.81 -4.59
CA ARG A 77 18.29 -7.67 -5.67
C ARG A 77 17.76 -6.81 -6.81
N ALA A 78 17.19 -5.67 -6.46
CA ALA A 78 16.62 -4.73 -7.41
C ALA A 78 17.69 -4.21 -8.37
N THR A 79 17.29 -3.98 -9.62
CA THR A 79 18.18 -3.46 -10.68
C THR A 79 18.21 -1.93 -10.73
N ILE A 80 17.38 -1.28 -9.90
CA ILE A 80 17.19 0.18 -9.85
C ILE A 80 17.52 0.67 -8.44
N ALA A 81 18.02 1.89 -8.32
CA ALA A 81 18.36 2.50 -7.04
C ALA A 81 17.11 2.84 -6.21
N SER A 82 17.17 2.57 -4.90
CA SER A 82 16.06 2.83 -3.98
C SER A 82 15.72 4.32 -3.83
N ASP A 83 16.68 5.20 -4.13
CA ASP A 83 16.51 6.65 -4.00
C ASP A 83 15.57 7.24 -5.08
N GLU A 84 15.34 6.50 -6.17
CA GLU A 84 14.36 6.86 -7.19
C GLU A 84 12.90 6.58 -6.76
N TYR A 85 12.70 5.82 -5.68
CA TYR A 85 11.40 5.37 -5.19
C TYR A 85 11.22 5.73 -3.72
N CYS A 86 10.75 6.95 -3.45
CA CYS A 86 10.57 7.45 -2.08
C CYS A 86 9.20 7.13 -1.48
N VAL A 87 8.22 6.79 -2.33
CA VAL A 87 6.83 6.51 -1.91
C VAL A 87 6.57 5.00 -1.93
N GLU A 88 6.01 4.48 -0.86
CA GLU A 88 5.57 3.09 -0.74
C GLU A 88 4.04 3.02 -0.67
N LEU A 89 3.43 2.26 -1.60
CA LEU A 89 2.04 1.83 -1.48
C LEU A 89 1.98 0.65 -0.51
N GLY A 90 1.15 0.75 0.51
CA GLY A 90 1.02 -0.33 1.48
C GLY A 90 -0.27 -0.30 2.29
N TRP A 91 -0.39 -1.25 3.21
CA TRP A 91 -1.54 -1.44 4.07
C TRP A 91 -2.87 -1.53 3.32
N VAL A 92 -2.86 -2.06 2.08
CA VAL A 92 -4.08 -2.26 1.32
C VAL A 92 -4.79 -3.50 1.85
N VAL A 93 -5.86 -3.28 2.58
CA VAL A 93 -6.67 -4.34 3.21
C VAL A 93 -8.14 -4.12 2.89
N VAL A 94 -8.83 -5.20 2.54
CA VAL A 94 -10.28 -5.24 2.37
C VAL A 94 -10.86 -6.18 3.42
N ALA A 95 -11.87 -5.71 4.15
CA ALA A 95 -12.57 -6.49 5.16
C ALA A 95 -13.10 -7.81 4.58
N LYS A 96 -13.03 -8.89 5.36
CA LYS A 96 -13.42 -10.25 4.89
C LYS A 96 -14.81 -10.30 4.26
N SER A 97 -15.77 -9.54 4.82
CA SER A 97 -17.15 -9.46 4.31
C SER A 97 -17.29 -8.81 2.93
N HIS A 98 -16.24 -8.14 2.43
CA HIS A 98 -16.25 -7.39 1.17
C HIS A 98 -15.16 -7.85 0.19
N GLN A 99 -14.48 -8.97 0.49
CA GLN A 99 -13.51 -9.56 -0.42
C GLN A 99 -14.20 -10.11 -1.69
N GLY A 100 -13.47 -10.21 -2.79
CA GLY A 100 -14.02 -10.68 -4.08
C GLY A 100 -14.69 -9.59 -4.92
N LEU A 101 -14.94 -8.40 -4.38
CA LEU A 101 -15.62 -7.28 -5.06
C LEU A 101 -14.67 -6.33 -5.80
N ARG A 102 -13.45 -6.73 -6.08
CA ARG A 102 -12.39 -5.94 -6.72
C ARG A 102 -12.06 -4.62 -5.99
N LEU A 103 -12.41 -4.51 -4.70
CA LEU A 103 -12.18 -3.28 -3.93
C LEU A 103 -10.70 -2.99 -3.73
N TRP A 104 -9.87 -4.03 -3.68
CA TRP A 104 -8.43 -3.88 -3.62
C TRP A 104 -7.90 -3.08 -4.83
N THR A 105 -8.32 -3.45 -6.04
CA THR A 105 -7.96 -2.75 -7.29
C THR A 105 -8.41 -1.28 -7.25
N ARG A 106 -9.62 -1.03 -6.74
CA ARG A 106 -10.14 0.33 -6.58
C ARG A 106 -9.27 1.15 -5.63
N ILE A 107 -8.94 0.63 -4.44
CA ILE A 107 -8.08 1.31 -3.45
C ILE A 107 -6.72 1.65 -4.05
N VAL A 108 -6.08 0.68 -4.73
CA VAL A 108 -4.79 0.90 -5.39
C VAL A 108 -4.92 1.99 -6.46
N GLY A 109 -5.92 1.93 -7.32
CA GLY A 109 -6.14 2.92 -8.38
C GLY A 109 -6.30 4.34 -7.84
N GLU A 110 -7.09 4.52 -6.79
CA GLU A 110 -7.30 5.82 -6.17
C GLU A 110 -6.02 6.37 -5.50
N LEU A 111 -5.24 5.51 -4.82
CA LEU A 111 -3.97 5.91 -4.22
C LEU A 111 -2.92 6.28 -5.27
N ILE A 112 -2.86 5.54 -6.38
CA ILE A 112 -1.94 5.84 -7.47
C ILE A 112 -2.34 7.14 -8.17
N ALA A 113 -3.61 7.39 -8.40
CA ALA A 113 -4.09 8.68 -8.91
C ALA A 113 -3.72 9.84 -7.97
N PHE A 114 -3.78 9.60 -6.65
CA PHE A 114 -3.35 10.58 -5.65
C PHE A 114 -1.83 10.81 -5.65
N ALA A 115 -1.03 9.77 -5.88
CA ALA A 115 0.45 9.86 -5.97
C ALA A 115 0.92 10.68 -7.19
N LYS A 116 0.05 10.88 -8.18
CA LYS A 116 0.35 11.64 -9.41
C LYS A 116 1.63 11.14 -10.11
N ASN A 117 2.63 12.03 -10.20
CA ASN A 117 3.87 11.79 -10.94
C ASN A 117 4.99 11.19 -10.08
N GLU A 118 4.68 10.65 -8.91
CA GLU A 118 5.69 10.03 -8.06
C GLU A 118 5.97 8.58 -8.46
N ASN A 119 7.23 8.18 -8.40
CA ASN A 119 7.60 6.78 -8.48
C ASN A 119 7.20 6.07 -7.19
N VAL A 120 6.48 4.97 -7.33
CA VAL A 120 5.92 4.22 -6.20
C VAL A 120 6.45 2.80 -6.20
N PHE A 121 6.87 2.31 -5.04
CA PHE A 121 7.14 0.90 -4.84
C PHE A 121 6.11 0.25 -3.92
N ALA A 122 6.00 -1.06 -4.00
CA ALA A 122 5.18 -1.86 -3.10
C ALA A 122 5.85 -3.20 -2.86
N THR A 123 5.63 -3.78 -1.68
CA THR A 123 6.01 -5.15 -1.38
C THR A 123 4.77 -5.95 -1.02
N THR A 124 4.68 -7.18 -1.51
CA THR A 124 3.59 -8.09 -1.14
C THR A 124 4.10 -9.52 -1.05
N ARG A 125 3.33 -10.38 -0.39
CA ARG A 125 3.65 -11.80 -0.33
C ARG A 125 3.68 -12.39 -1.73
N ALA A 126 4.68 -13.21 -2.01
CA ALA A 126 4.86 -13.85 -3.31
C ALA A 126 3.68 -14.76 -3.72
N ASP A 127 2.94 -15.29 -2.73
CA ASP A 127 1.76 -16.13 -2.93
C ASP A 127 0.44 -15.35 -3.12
N LYS A 128 0.46 -14.02 -2.94
CA LYS A 128 -0.74 -13.19 -3.08
C LYS A 128 -1.05 -12.93 -4.55
N ARG A 129 -2.25 -13.36 -4.98
CA ARG A 129 -2.74 -13.09 -6.34
C ARG A 129 -3.12 -11.62 -6.57
N ALA A 130 -3.33 -10.86 -5.50
CA ALA A 130 -3.79 -9.48 -5.56
C ALA A 130 -2.88 -8.58 -6.40
N MET A 131 -1.56 -8.79 -6.35
CA MET A 131 -0.61 -7.97 -7.11
C MET A 131 -0.56 -8.30 -8.61
N ARG A 132 -1.19 -9.37 -9.08
CA ARG A 132 -1.40 -9.55 -10.53
C ARG A 132 -2.24 -8.43 -11.15
N PHE A 133 -3.10 -7.80 -10.36
CA PHE A 133 -3.89 -6.63 -10.78
C PHE A 133 -3.10 -5.33 -10.72
N ALA A 134 -1.92 -5.33 -10.11
CA ALA A 134 -1.07 -4.14 -10.06
C ALA A 134 -0.50 -3.77 -11.43
N SER A 135 -0.41 -4.70 -12.37
CA SER A 135 -0.07 -4.42 -13.77
C SER A 135 -1.03 -3.40 -14.40
N ASP A 136 -2.31 -3.42 -14.03
CA ASP A 136 -3.32 -2.48 -14.51
C ASP A 136 -3.03 -1.04 -14.07
N HIS A 137 -2.21 -0.88 -13.01
CA HIS A 137 -1.76 0.41 -12.49
C HIS A 137 -0.28 0.69 -12.75
N GLY A 138 0.35 -0.08 -13.63
CA GLY A 138 1.73 0.14 -14.05
C GLY A 138 2.81 -0.37 -13.09
N PHE A 139 2.48 -1.27 -12.18
CA PHE A 139 3.46 -1.95 -11.35
C PHE A 139 4.09 -3.14 -12.07
N GLU A 140 5.39 -3.24 -12.00
CA GLU A 140 6.18 -4.35 -12.54
C GLU A 140 7.05 -4.95 -11.45
N VAL A 141 7.25 -6.26 -11.49
CA VAL A 141 8.19 -6.94 -10.59
C VAL A 141 9.61 -6.47 -10.88
N ASN A 142 10.37 -6.14 -9.84
CA ASN A 142 11.79 -5.84 -9.95
C ASN A 142 12.60 -6.70 -8.98
N GLY A 143 13.63 -7.34 -9.48
CA GLY A 143 14.47 -8.27 -8.73
C GLY A 143 13.85 -9.65 -8.54
N LYS A 144 14.08 -10.26 -7.39
CA LYS A 144 13.69 -11.63 -7.05
C LYS A 144 12.88 -11.67 -5.75
N PRO A 145 12.04 -12.70 -5.54
CA PRO A 145 11.46 -12.95 -4.23
C PRO A 145 12.54 -13.07 -3.15
N TYR A 146 12.25 -12.56 -1.96
CA TYR A 146 13.17 -12.56 -0.83
C TYR A 146 12.43 -12.87 0.48
N PRO A 147 13.12 -13.48 1.49
CA PRO A 147 12.49 -13.84 2.75
C PRO A 147 11.99 -12.62 3.53
N SER A 148 10.78 -12.67 4.03
CA SER A 148 10.21 -11.64 4.92
C SER A 148 10.70 -11.73 6.37
N GLY A 149 11.33 -12.85 6.75
CA GLY A 149 11.60 -13.21 8.14
C GLY A 149 10.39 -13.74 8.92
N ARG A 150 9.23 -13.94 8.23
CA ARG A 150 7.95 -14.36 8.84
C ARG A 150 7.39 -15.65 8.23
N GLY A 151 8.24 -16.45 7.60
CA GLY A 151 7.84 -17.73 7.00
C GLY A 151 7.17 -17.63 5.61
N TYR A 152 7.29 -16.50 4.95
CA TYR A 152 6.88 -16.32 3.56
C TYR A 152 7.84 -15.37 2.83
N ASP A 153 7.83 -15.43 1.51
CA ASP A 153 8.62 -14.54 0.68
C ASP A 153 7.83 -13.30 0.26
N LEU A 154 8.56 -12.21 0.06
CA LEU A 154 8.08 -10.95 -0.49
C LEU A 154 8.57 -10.77 -1.93
N VAL A 155 7.80 -10.01 -2.70
CA VAL A 155 8.16 -9.55 -4.04
C VAL A 155 8.11 -8.02 -4.05
N LEU A 156 9.13 -7.41 -4.66
CA LEU A 156 9.19 -5.97 -4.88
C LEU A 156 8.53 -5.63 -6.24
N TYR A 157 7.62 -4.67 -6.20
CA TYR A 157 6.97 -4.08 -7.36
C TYR A 157 7.32 -2.60 -7.47
N LEU A 158 7.61 -2.15 -8.67
CA LEU A 158 7.94 -0.76 -8.98
C LEU A 158 6.96 -0.18 -10.01
N ARG A 159 6.48 1.03 -9.75
CA ARG A 159 5.74 1.85 -10.72
C ARG A 159 6.55 3.09 -11.04
N ASN A 160 6.99 3.21 -12.27
CA ASN A 160 7.66 4.42 -12.76
C ASN A 160 6.62 5.37 -13.35
N ALA A 161 6.47 6.55 -12.75
CA ALA A 161 5.48 7.55 -13.17
C ALA A 161 5.67 8.04 -14.62
N ALA A 162 6.91 8.10 -15.10
CA ALA A 162 7.20 8.55 -16.48
C ALA A 162 6.68 7.58 -17.55
N ARG A 163 6.52 6.28 -17.21
CA ARG A 163 5.98 5.28 -18.14
C ARG A 163 4.46 5.22 -18.16
N PHE A 164 3.83 5.75 -17.12
CA PHE A 164 2.37 5.73 -16.94
C PHE A 164 1.91 7.13 -16.53
N PRO A 165 2.06 8.15 -17.42
CA PRO A 165 1.49 9.45 -17.15
C PRO A 165 -0.03 9.30 -17.01
N ASP A 166 -0.61 10.00 -16.04
CA ASP A 166 -2.05 9.96 -15.82
C ASP A 166 -2.78 10.22 -17.14
N ALA A 167 -3.74 9.34 -17.50
CA ALA A 167 -4.62 9.59 -18.62
C ALA A 167 -5.35 10.92 -18.36
N LYS A 168 -5.17 11.88 -19.29
CA LYS A 168 -5.81 13.20 -19.24
C LYS A 168 -7.32 13.07 -19.34
#